data_ddbce7cb5ccc6458b48d4d9c7da9a0de
#
_entry.id   ddbce7cb5ccc6458b48d4d9c7da9a0de
#
_cell.length_a   1.000
_cell.length_b   1.000
_cell.length_c   1.000
_cell.angle_alpha   90.00
_cell.angle_beta   90.00
_cell.angle_gamma   90.00
#
_symmetry.space_group_name_H-M   'P 1'
#
loop_
_entity.id
_entity.type
_entity.pdbx_description
1 polymer ?
#
loop_
_entity_poly.entity_id
_entity_poly.type
_entity_poly.pdbx_seq_one_letter_code
_entity_poly.pdbx_strand_id
1 'polypeptide(L)'
;MANLNKVMLIGNLTRDPELRYTPKGTAVADVGLAINRVWNNEAGQKQEETTFVDVTLWGRQAELAEKYLGKGRGVYIEGRLQLDTWDDKETGKKRSKLKVVGENLQFLPDGKGAPGGGSSSGGGSQHSSNASAHEANSGPAVQEDEDDIPF
;
A
#
# COMPACT_ATOMS: atom_id res chain seq x y z
N MET A 1 -11.75 26.51 -19.18
CA MET A 1 -12.23 25.17 -18.79
C MET A 1 -11.43 24.66 -17.63
N ALA A 2 -12.10 24.09 -16.64
CA ALA A 2 -11.42 23.38 -15.56
C ALA A 2 -11.14 21.94 -16.00
N ASN A 3 -9.93 21.45 -15.75
CA ASN A 3 -9.52 20.09 -16.08
C ASN A 3 -8.91 19.42 -14.84
N LEU A 4 -9.25 18.18 -14.61
CA LEU A 4 -8.67 17.37 -13.56
C LEU A 4 -8.32 15.99 -14.12
N ASN A 5 -7.09 15.56 -13.85
CA ASN A 5 -6.63 14.21 -14.18
C ASN A 5 -5.80 13.68 -13.01
N LYS A 6 -6.43 12.95 -12.12
CA LYS A 6 -5.79 12.39 -10.93
C LYS A 6 -6.27 10.98 -10.68
N VAL A 7 -5.33 10.11 -10.36
CA VAL A 7 -5.55 8.72 -10.00
C VAL A 7 -4.90 8.43 -8.66
N MET A 8 -5.60 7.74 -7.80
CA MET A 8 -5.09 7.24 -6.52
C MET A 8 -5.33 5.75 -6.45
N LEU A 9 -4.27 4.98 -6.24
CA LEU A 9 -4.31 3.53 -6.25
C LEU A 9 -3.62 2.96 -5.03
N ILE A 10 -4.22 1.95 -4.43
CA ILE A 10 -3.58 1.06 -3.46
C ILE A 10 -3.68 -0.35 -4.02
N GLY A 11 -2.57 -1.02 -4.12
CA GLY A 11 -2.52 -2.39 -4.61
C GLY A 11 -1.19 -3.05 -4.29
N ASN A 12 -1.07 -4.28 -4.74
CA ASN A 12 0.15 -5.06 -4.56
C ASN A 12 0.85 -5.24 -5.90
N LEU A 13 2.17 -5.21 -5.88
CA LEU A 13 2.95 -5.44 -7.09
C LEU A 13 2.78 -6.87 -7.59
N THR A 14 2.53 -7.00 -8.89
CA THR A 14 2.40 -8.31 -9.56
C THR A 14 3.74 -8.90 -9.96
N ARG A 15 4.76 -8.05 -10.07
CA ARG A 15 6.14 -8.41 -10.43
C ARG A 15 7.11 -7.40 -9.82
N ASP A 16 8.39 -7.74 -9.83
CA ASP A 16 9.42 -6.80 -9.42
C ASP A 16 9.46 -5.60 -10.37
N PRO A 17 9.72 -4.38 -9.85
CA PRO A 17 9.87 -3.21 -10.72
C PRO A 17 11.00 -3.37 -11.74
N GLU A 18 10.72 -3.00 -12.97
CA GLU A 18 11.71 -3.01 -14.04
C GLU A 18 12.29 -1.60 -14.21
N LEU A 19 13.51 -1.40 -13.74
CA LEU A 19 14.21 -0.12 -13.86
C LEU A 19 15.01 -0.06 -15.15
N ARG A 20 14.86 1.04 -15.86
CA ARG A 20 15.68 1.38 -17.03
C ARG A 20 16.01 2.86 -17.03
N TYR A 21 16.97 3.24 -17.81
CA TYR A 21 17.37 4.63 -17.97
C TYR A 21 17.13 5.09 -19.40
N THR A 22 16.61 6.31 -19.54
CA THR A 22 16.47 6.96 -20.85
C THR A 22 17.84 7.37 -21.38
N PRO A 23 17.97 7.67 -22.70
CA PRO A 23 19.22 8.20 -23.26
C PRO A 23 19.72 9.46 -22.56
N LYS A 24 18.82 10.22 -21.94
CA LYS A 24 19.17 11.42 -21.16
C LYS A 24 19.61 11.11 -19.72
N GLY A 25 19.60 9.83 -19.32
CA GLY A 25 19.98 9.39 -17.98
C GLY A 25 18.88 9.46 -16.92
N THR A 26 17.64 9.66 -17.32
CA THR A 26 16.50 9.66 -16.39
C THR A 26 16.05 8.24 -16.09
N ALA A 27 15.90 7.92 -14.82
CA ALA A 27 15.38 6.63 -14.39
C ALA A 27 13.88 6.49 -14.71
N VAL A 28 13.49 5.34 -15.22
CA VAL A 28 12.09 4.97 -15.48
C VAL A 28 11.86 3.56 -14.96
N ALA A 29 10.80 3.36 -14.20
CA ALA A 29 10.42 2.04 -13.75
C ALA A 29 8.96 1.74 -14.11
N ASP A 30 8.72 0.56 -14.63
CA ASP A 30 7.38 0.06 -14.87
C ASP A 30 7.01 -0.94 -13.77
N VAL A 31 5.85 -0.70 -13.15
CA VAL A 31 5.30 -1.56 -12.11
C VAL A 31 3.88 -1.99 -12.49
N GLY A 32 3.57 -3.24 -12.24
CA GLY A 32 2.22 -3.76 -12.36
C GLY A 32 1.56 -3.83 -10.98
N LEU A 33 0.36 -3.29 -10.85
CA LEU A 33 -0.44 -3.37 -9.64
C LEU A 33 -1.63 -4.29 -9.82
N ALA A 34 -1.88 -5.14 -8.83
CA ALA A 34 -3.13 -5.87 -8.66
C ALA A 34 -3.97 -5.18 -7.58
N ILE A 35 -5.17 -4.80 -7.94
CA ILE A 35 -6.10 -4.10 -7.06
C ILE A 35 -7.36 -4.95 -6.94
N ASN A 36 -7.64 -5.42 -5.75
CA ASN A 36 -8.78 -6.28 -5.48
C ASN A 36 -10.00 -5.45 -5.07
N ARG A 37 -11.11 -5.77 -5.65
CA ARG A 37 -12.43 -5.26 -5.27
C ARG A 37 -13.30 -6.40 -4.79
N VAL A 38 -13.91 -6.22 -3.65
CA VAL A 38 -14.84 -7.21 -3.07
C VAL A 38 -16.20 -6.54 -2.87
N TRP A 39 -17.25 -7.21 -3.32
CA TRP A 39 -18.63 -6.73 -3.13
C TRP A 39 -19.58 -7.91 -2.97
N ASN A 40 -20.76 -7.65 -2.49
CA ASN A 40 -21.83 -8.63 -2.47
C ASN A 40 -22.79 -8.38 -3.65
N ASN A 41 -23.19 -9.45 -4.34
CA ASN A 41 -24.21 -9.36 -5.38
C ASN A 41 -25.62 -9.23 -4.78
N GLU A 42 -26.63 -9.11 -5.62
CA GLU A 42 -28.03 -8.99 -5.19
C GLU A 42 -28.52 -10.20 -4.39
N ALA A 43 -27.93 -11.37 -4.61
CA ALA A 43 -28.21 -12.59 -3.86
C ALA A 43 -27.46 -12.70 -2.53
N GLY A 44 -26.68 -11.67 -2.15
CA GLY A 44 -25.88 -11.66 -0.93
C GLY A 44 -24.59 -12.48 -1.01
N GLN A 45 -24.23 -12.94 -2.21
CA GLN A 45 -22.98 -13.70 -2.42
C GLN A 45 -21.79 -12.77 -2.58
N LYS A 46 -20.69 -13.12 -1.89
CA LYS A 46 -19.42 -12.40 -2.01
C LYS A 46 -18.81 -12.60 -3.40
N GLN A 47 -18.54 -11.51 -4.06
CA GLN A 47 -17.83 -11.46 -5.35
C GLN A 47 -16.49 -10.78 -5.19
N GLU A 48 -15.51 -11.23 -5.95
CA GLU A 48 -14.16 -10.66 -5.96
C GLU A 48 -13.70 -10.46 -7.40
N GLU A 49 -13.09 -9.31 -7.64
CA GLU A 49 -12.51 -8.95 -8.93
C GLU A 49 -11.14 -8.34 -8.70
N THR A 50 -10.20 -8.71 -9.55
CA THR A 50 -8.87 -8.11 -9.53
C THR A 50 -8.66 -7.30 -10.79
N THR A 51 -8.33 -6.03 -10.61
CA THR A 51 -7.96 -5.14 -11.71
C THR A 51 -6.44 -4.99 -11.74
N PHE A 52 -5.86 -5.17 -12.92
CA PHE A 52 -4.43 -5.00 -13.15
C PHE A 52 -4.17 -3.64 -13.82
N VAL A 53 -3.26 -2.87 -13.23
CA VAL A 53 -2.92 -1.54 -13.72
C VAL A 53 -1.42 -1.42 -13.91
N ASP A 54 -1.00 -0.96 -15.09
CA ASP A 54 0.39 -0.62 -15.33
C ASP A 54 0.67 0.83 -14.92
N VAL A 55 1.71 1.01 -14.13
CA VAL A 55 2.14 2.33 -13.65
C VAL A 55 3.58 2.55 -14.07
N THR A 56 3.86 3.71 -14.64
CA THR A 56 5.20 4.15 -14.98
C THR A 56 5.66 5.19 -13.97
N LEU A 57 6.82 4.97 -13.37
CA LEU A 57 7.45 5.87 -12.41
C LEU A 57 8.69 6.51 -13.04
N TRP A 58 8.94 7.77 -12.73
CA TRP A 58 10.03 8.54 -13.28
C TRP A 58 10.99 9.06 -12.20
N GLY A 59 12.26 9.16 -12.55
CA GLY A 59 13.29 9.76 -11.72
C GLY A 59 13.44 9.07 -10.37
N ARG A 60 13.43 9.85 -9.31
CA ARG A 60 13.61 9.33 -7.95
C ARG A 60 12.55 8.30 -7.55
N GLN A 61 11.30 8.47 -7.99
CA GLN A 61 10.23 7.50 -7.70
C GLN A 61 10.55 6.13 -8.31
N ALA A 62 11.12 6.11 -9.51
CA ALA A 62 11.56 4.88 -10.17
C ALA A 62 12.68 4.18 -9.40
N GLU A 63 13.68 4.92 -8.96
CA GLU A 63 14.80 4.40 -8.19
C GLU A 63 14.36 3.87 -6.82
N LEU A 64 13.46 4.60 -6.14
CA LEU A 64 12.90 4.16 -4.85
C LEU A 64 12.07 2.89 -5.00
N ALA A 65 11.28 2.79 -6.06
CA ALA A 65 10.48 1.60 -6.33
C ALA A 65 11.37 0.37 -6.56
N GLU A 66 12.38 0.50 -7.38
CA GLU A 66 13.33 -0.60 -7.63
C GLU A 66 14.06 -1.03 -6.36
N LYS A 67 14.47 -0.08 -5.55
CA LYS A 67 15.24 -0.35 -4.34
C LYS A 67 14.42 -0.99 -3.22
N TYR A 68 13.18 -0.58 -3.02
CA TYR A 68 12.37 -0.95 -1.85
C TYR A 68 11.16 -1.80 -2.15
N LEU A 69 10.70 -1.88 -3.39
CA LEU A 69 9.54 -2.66 -3.77
C LEU A 69 9.96 -3.96 -4.45
N GLY A 70 9.13 -4.97 -4.27
CA GLY A 70 9.23 -6.25 -4.95
C GLY A 70 7.85 -6.84 -5.16
N LYS A 71 7.79 -7.93 -5.88
CA LYS A 71 6.55 -8.68 -6.13
C LYS A 71 5.81 -8.96 -4.81
N GLY A 72 4.53 -8.66 -4.79
CA GLY A 72 3.64 -8.87 -3.64
C GLY A 72 3.61 -7.74 -2.61
N ARG A 73 4.49 -6.75 -2.74
CA ARG A 73 4.50 -5.59 -1.82
C ARG A 73 3.32 -4.67 -2.07
N GLY A 74 2.72 -4.19 -0.97
CA GLY A 74 1.69 -3.17 -1.01
C GLY A 74 2.26 -1.77 -1.21
N VAL A 75 1.59 -0.98 -2.03
CA VAL A 75 2.01 0.39 -2.30
C VAL A 75 0.81 1.28 -2.55
N TYR A 76 0.94 2.54 -2.14
CA TYR A 76 0.03 3.61 -2.51
C TYR A 76 0.69 4.49 -3.57
N ILE A 77 -0.02 4.73 -4.66
CA ILE A 77 0.46 5.57 -5.77
C ILE A 77 -0.58 6.64 -6.08
N GLU A 78 -0.13 7.88 -6.13
CA GLU A 78 -0.86 8.99 -6.74
C GLU A 78 -0.24 9.32 -8.09
N GLY A 79 -1.06 9.59 -9.07
CA GLY A 79 -0.60 9.94 -10.39
C GLY A 79 -1.70 10.47 -11.28
N ARG A 80 -1.47 10.37 -12.57
CA ARG A 80 -2.42 10.77 -13.60
C ARG A 80 -2.54 9.70 -14.67
N LEU A 81 -3.65 9.71 -15.37
CA LEU A 81 -3.81 8.91 -16.58
C LEU A 81 -3.02 9.53 -17.75
N GLN A 82 -2.40 8.68 -18.52
CA GLN A 82 -1.73 9.07 -19.76
C GLN A 82 -2.09 8.08 -20.84
N LEU A 83 -2.51 8.60 -21.99
CA LEU A 83 -2.75 7.82 -23.18
C LEU A 83 -1.53 7.91 -24.09
N ASP A 84 -0.85 6.78 -24.25
CA ASP A 84 0.22 6.65 -25.23
C ASP A 84 -0.36 6.17 -26.56
N THR A 85 0.00 6.83 -27.64
CA THR A 85 -0.39 6.44 -28.98
C THR A 85 0.85 6.25 -29.85
N TRP A 86 0.85 5.20 -30.64
CA TRP A 86 1.93 4.91 -31.59
C TRP A 86 1.39 4.23 -32.83
N ASP A 87 2.16 4.28 -33.90
CA ASP A 87 1.83 3.56 -35.11
C ASP A 87 2.48 2.17 -35.07
N ASP A 88 1.67 1.13 -35.27
CA ASP A 88 2.17 -0.22 -35.36
C ASP A 88 2.91 -0.40 -36.69
N LYS A 89 4.19 -0.73 -36.60
CA LYS A 89 5.04 -0.91 -37.78
C LYS A 89 4.65 -2.13 -38.63
N GLU A 90 3.99 -3.13 -38.05
CA GLU A 90 3.60 -4.33 -38.78
C GLU A 90 2.27 -4.18 -39.52
N THR A 91 1.30 -3.48 -38.93
CA THR A 91 -0.05 -3.34 -39.50
C THR A 91 -0.36 -1.95 -40.02
N GLY A 92 0.47 -0.95 -39.69
CA GLY A 92 0.24 0.47 -40.03
C GLY A 92 -0.93 1.12 -39.31
N LYS A 93 -1.55 0.43 -38.35
CA LYS A 93 -2.66 0.94 -37.57
C LYS A 93 -2.18 1.72 -36.36
N LYS A 94 -2.93 2.74 -35.96
CA LYS A 94 -2.70 3.43 -34.70
C LYS A 94 -3.10 2.56 -33.55
N ARG A 95 -2.20 2.39 -32.59
CA ARG A 95 -2.46 1.75 -31.31
C ARG A 95 -2.39 2.73 -30.17
N SER A 96 -3.14 2.47 -29.14
CA SER A 96 -3.13 3.29 -27.94
C SER A 96 -3.13 2.40 -26.70
N LYS A 97 -2.49 2.88 -25.65
CA LYS A 97 -2.50 2.25 -24.34
C LYS A 97 -2.70 3.31 -23.26
N LEU A 98 -3.69 3.10 -22.43
CA LEU A 98 -3.92 3.93 -21.26
C LEU A 98 -3.08 3.37 -20.10
N LYS A 99 -2.27 4.23 -19.51
CA LYS A 99 -1.45 3.89 -18.35
C LYS A 99 -1.54 4.97 -17.28
N VAL A 100 -1.02 4.67 -16.10
CA VAL A 100 -0.89 5.63 -15.01
C VAL A 100 0.58 6.07 -14.94
N VAL A 101 0.79 7.37 -14.87
CA VAL A 101 2.09 7.94 -14.54
C VAL A 101 2.09 8.29 -13.07
N GLY A 102 2.93 7.63 -12.28
CA GLY A 102 3.04 7.86 -10.85
C GLY A 102 3.80 9.15 -10.55
N GLU A 103 3.21 9.98 -9.72
CA GLU A 103 3.78 11.26 -9.30
C GLU A 103 4.22 11.22 -7.83
N ASN A 104 3.54 10.42 -7.01
CA ASN A 104 3.86 10.22 -5.62
C ASN A 104 3.69 8.75 -5.23
N LEU A 105 4.60 8.26 -4.41
CA LEU A 105 4.68 6.87 -4.00
C LEU A 105 4.81 6.78 -2.48
N GLN A 106 4.01 5.93 -1.86
CA GLN A 106 4.14 5.61 -0.44
C GLN A 106 4.17 4.10 -0.24
N PHE A 107 5.16 3.66 0.51
CA PHE A 107 5.29 2.26 0.89
C PHE A 107 4.31 1.94 1.99
N LEU A 108 3.52 0.88 1.79
CA LEU A 108 2.62 0.39 2.81
C LEU A 108 3.35 -0.64 3.67
N PRO A 109 3.05 -0.71 4.97
CA PRO A 109 3.59 -1.78 5.81
C PRO A 109 3.11 -3.13 5.28
N ASP A 110 3.98 -4.13 5.33
CA ASP A 110 3.60 -5.49 5.00
C ASP A 110 2.50 -5.95 5.96
N GLY A 111 1.36 -6.30 5.40
CA GLY A 111 0.26 -6.88 6.16
C GLY A 111 0.56 -8.29 6.68
N LYS A 112 1.73 -8.82 6.41
CA LYS A 112 2.23 -10.07 6.97
C LYS A 112 2.98 -9.79 8.25
N GLY A 113 2.26 -9.95 9.33
CA GLY A 113 2.87 -10.27 10.60
C GLY A 113 3.55 -9.09 11.27
N ALA A 114 2.90 -8.59 12.29
CA ALA A 114 3.69 -8.41 13.49
C ALA A 114 4.45 -9.73 13.66
N PRO A 115 5.80 -9.73 13.74
CA PRO A 115 6.52 -10.93 14.11
C PRO A 115 5.97 -11.36 15.47
N GLY A 116 5.32 -12.48 15.49
CA GLY A 116 5.00 -13.14 16.72
C GLY A 116 6.30 -13.23 17.50
N GLY A 117 6.31 -12.63 18.67
CA GLY A 117 7.47 -12.60 19.51
C GLY A 117 8.08 -13.97 19.61
N GLY A 118 9.33 -14.06 19.27
CA GLY A 118 10.12 -15.21 19.57
C GLY A 118 10.08 -15.46 21.07
N SER A 119 9.42 -16.53 21.45
CA SER A 119 9.54 -17.09 22.77
C SER A 119 11.00 -17.55 22.94
N SER A 120 11.78 -16.78 23.62
CA SER A 120 12.97 -17.33 24.23
C SER A 120 12.58 -17.96 25.57
N SER A 121 12.50 -19.25 25.54
CA SER A 121 12.56 -20.07 26.74
C SER A 121 13.93 -19.92 27.37
N GLY A 122 13.96 -19.62 28.63
CA GLY A 122 15.19 -19.62 29.41
C GLY A 122 14.94 -19.47 30.90
N GLY A 123 14.69 -20.55 31.54
CA GLY A 123 15.24 -21.00 32.80
C GLY A 123 15.12 -20.14 34.05
N GLY A 124 14.24 -20.56 34.93
CA GLY A 124 14.54 -20.95 36.29
C GLY A 124 15.08 -19.91 37.28
N SER A 125 14.30 -19.61 38.29
CA SER A 125 14.64 -19.93 39.66
C SER A 125 13.74 -19.16 40.63
N GLN A 126 13.17 -19.93 41.52
CA GLN A 126 12.48 -19.63 42.72
C GLN A 126 13.16 -18.59 43.64
N HIS A 127 12.37 -17.78 44.28
CA HIS A 127 12.35 -17.62 45.74
C HIS A 127 11.24 -16.62 46.08
N SER A 128 10.16 -17.06 46.64
CA SER A 128 9.83 -17.19 48.04
C SER A 128 9.72 -15.90 48.84
N SER A 129 8.45 -15.66 49.20
CA SER A 129 7.95 -15.09 50.46
C SER A 129 8.19 -13.59 50.73
N ASN A 130 7.21 -12.81 50.99
CA ASN A 130 6.44 -12.75 52.22
C ASN A 130 5.42 -11.59 52.15
N ALA A 131 4.32 -11.86 52.80
CA ALA A 131 3.19 -11.00 53.02
C ALA A 131 3.52 -9.70 53.76
N SER A 132 2.74 -8.67 53.47
CA SER A 132 1.98 -8.00 54.53
C SER A 132 1.07 -6.92 53.91
N ALA A 133 -0.14 -7.00 54.37
CA ALA A 133 -1.27 -6.12 54.14
C ALA A 133 -1.02 -4.69 54.67
N HIS A 134 -1.67 -3.74 54.04
CA HIS A 134 -2.47 -2.70 54.74
C HIS A 134 -3.22 -1.89 53.65
N GLU A 135 -4.51 -2.07 53.68
CA GLU A 135 -5.62 -1.15 53.93
C GLU A 135 -5.66 0.15 53.15
N ALA A 136 -6.73 0.16 52.39
CA ALA A 136 -7.80 1.16 52.26
C ALA A 136 -7.43 2.66 52.28
N ASN A 137 -7.79 3.34 51.24
CA ASN A 137 -8.72 4.45 51.38
C ASN A 137 -9.32 4.86 50.02
N SER A 138 -10.61 4.96 50.12
CA SER A 138 -11.58 5.48 49.19
C SER A 138 -11.29 6.90 48.71
N GLY A 139 -11.72 7.18 47.46
CA GLY A 139 -12.02 8.54 47.06
C GLY A 139 -12.17 8.69 45.57
N PRO A 140 -12.87 9.67 45.13
CA PRO A 140 -14.14 9.46 44.44
C PRO A 140 -14.07 9.58 42.94
N ALA A 141 -15.17 9.19 42.32
CA ALA A 141 -15.53 9.29 40.93
C ALA A 141 -15.17 10.63 40.32
N VAL A 142 -14.61 10.58 39.13
CA VAL A 142 -14.56 11.74 38.23
C VAL A 142 -15.22 11.33 36.93
N GLN A 143 -16.30 11.96 36.73
CA GLN A 143 -17.06 12.38 35.58
C GLN A 143 -16.52 11.98 34.21
N GLU A 144 -17.41 11.35 33.51
CA GLU A 144 -17.46 11.22 32.06
C GLU A 144 -17.53 12.62 31.46
N ASP A 145 -16.54 12.95 30.67
CA ASP A 145 -16.68 13.98 29.66
C ASP A 145 -16.96 13.30 28.32
N GLU A 146 -18.20 13.41 27.91
CA GLU A 146 -18.63 13.15 26.56
C GLU A 146 -17.94 14.19 25.65
N ASP A 147 -16.89 13.78 24.98
CA ASP A 147 -16.36 14.57 23.89
C ASP A 147 -17.18 14.28 22.61
N ASP A 148 -18.02 15.23 22.33
CA ASP A 148 -18.66 15.46 21.04
C ASP A 148 -17.63 15.34 19.92
N ILE A 149 -17.85 14.39 19.06
CA ILE A 149 -17.14 14.28 17.79
C ILE A 149 -17.86 15.17 16.78
N PRO A 150 -17.28 16.27 16.33
CA PRO A 150 -17.87 17.08 15.27
C PRO A 150 -17.65 16.37 13.92
N PHE A 151 -18.74 16.15 13.25
CA PHE A 151 -18.73 15.75 11.85
C PHE A 151 -18.44 16.95 10.94
#